data_0f02b773136d602613cf35a8d8c2d1a5
#
_entry.id   0f02b773136d602613cf35a8d8c2d1a5
#
_cell.length_a   1.000
_cell.length_b   1.000
_cell.length_c   1.000
_cell.angle_alpha   90.00
_cell.angle_beta   90.00
_cell.angle_gamma   90.00
#
_symmetry.space_group_name_H-M   'P 1'
#
loop_
_entity.id
_entity.type
_entity.pdbx_description
1 polymer ?
#
loop_
_entity_poly.entity_id
_entity_poly.type
_entity_poly.pdbx_seq_one_letter_code
_entity_poly.pdbx_strand_id
1 'polypeptide(L)'
;MNKNHKIKNYIMAFFIVLIITIVFFFIYVIFFDKEKLSTNSSYDLQNDGLCVLKNVFTKKDIQHFTKECENNNYKMVKERIISNSKLQSIIKHKIGNDYEFQDYIFIIKKSAIHTCHRDGNGDFFNEKQQYPSYTMLIFMEDMDKCLGVIPQSHKNVNSFNFNFTENVTNIVCNKGDIILFNANLIHVGALNSRDDNLRIQMKVTHKDDIPVMNYYNNYNKILNESNNMPFYVRKVQQKLSCMFPILSNYTQKEIQTSSEKSKMSKNTSIFQKIYSYVMYGNSNFYNLPNAF
;
A
#
# COMPACT_ATOMS: atom_id res chain seq x y z
N MET A 1 -12.67 -47.79 -27.74
CA MET A 1 -12.99 -46.59 -26.94
C MET A 1 -12.36 -45.37 -27.60
N ASN A 2 -13.14 -44.40 -28.05
CA ASN A 2 -12.71 -43.34 -28.96
C ASN A 2 -11.74 -42.39 -28.26
N LYS A 3 -10.58 -42.08 -28.86
CA LYS A 3 -9.51 -41.23 -28.33
C LYS A 3 -10.07 -39.86 -27.85
N ASN A 4 -11.05 -39.31 -28.55
CA ASN A 4 -11.71 -38.06 -28.21
C ASN A 4 -12.52 -38.14 -26.90
N HIS A 5 -13.05 -39.31 -26.54
CA HIS A 5 -13.81 -39.49 -25.29
C HIS A 5 -12.88 -39.47 -24.08
N LYS A 6 -11.67 -40.06 -24.21
CA LYS A 6 -10.66 -40.03 -23.16
C LYS A 6 -10.17 -38.62 -22.91
N ILE A 7 -9.90 -37.83 -23.96
CA ILE A 7 -9.45 -36.44 -23.85
C ILE A 7 -10.49 -35.59 -23.13
N LYS A 8 -11.79 -35.70 -23.49
CA LYS A 8 -12.86 -34.99 -22.81
C LYS A 8 -12.93 -35.33 -21.32
N ASN A 9 -12.76 -36.61 -20.96
CA ASN A 9 -12.78 -37.03 -19.56
C ASN A 9 -11.59 -36.43 -18.75
N TYR A 10 -10.39 -36.37 -19.34
CA TYR A 10 -9.24 -35.74 -18.70
C TYR A 10 -9.42 -34.25 -18.52
N ILE A 11 -9.97 -33.54 -19.52
CA ILE A 11 -10.26 -32.13 -19.42
C ILE A 11 -11.30 -31.88 -18.32
N MET A 12 -12.37 -32.66 -18.28
CA MET A 12 -13.39 -32.56 -17.25
C MET A 12 -12.83 -32.83 -15.84
N ALA A 13 -12.02 -33.88 -15.69
CA ALA A 13 -11.36 -34.21 -14.43
C ALA A 13 -10.43 -33.07 -13.99
N PHE A 14 -9.67 -32.48 -14.90
CA PHE A 14 -8.82 -31.32 -14.60
C PHE A 14 -9.62 -30.14 -14.07
N PHE A 15 -10.74 -29.78 -14.71
CA PHE A 15 -11.59 -28.67 -14.24
C PHE A 15 -12.22 -28.97 -12.88
N ILE A 16 -12.64 -30.21 -12.63
CA ILE A 16 -13.18 -30.62 -11.32
C ILE A 16 -12.12 -30.45 -10.23
N VAL A 17 -10.90 -30.95 -10.46
CA VAL A 17 -9.79 -30.81 -9.52
C VAL A 17 -9.46 -29.34 -9.28
N LEU A 18 -9.42 -28.53 -10.34
CA LEU A 18 -9.17 -27.10 -10.23
C LEU A 18 -10.23 -26.39 -9.38
N ILE A 19 -11.52 -26.67 -9.60
CA ILE A 19 -12.62 -26.10 -8.83
C ILE A 19 -12.51 -26.50 -7.36
N ILE A 20 -12.27 -27.79 -7.09
CA ILE A 20 -12.09 -28.29 -5.73
C ILE A 20 -10.92 -27.60 -5.05
N THR A 21 -9.79 -27.44 -5.71
CA THR A 21 -8.61 -26.75 -5.19
C THR A 21 -8.93 -25.28 -4.84
N ILE A 22 -9.63 -24.59 -5.74
CA ILE A 22 -10.07 -23.20 -5.50
C ILE A 22 -10.99 -23.13 -4.28
N VAL A 23 -11.98 -24.01 -4.19
CA VAL A 23 -12.92 -24.04 -3.02
C VAL A 23 -12.18 -24.31 -1.72
N PHE A 24 -11.27 -25.28 -1.70
CA PHE A 24 -10.44 -25.55 -0.52
C PHE A 24 -9.55 -24.37 -0.14
N PHE A 25 -8.97 -23.70 -1.13
CA PHE A 25 -8.18 -22.49 -0.89
C PHE A 25 -9.04 -21.38 -0.22
N PHE A 26 -10.24 -21.14 -0.73
CA PHE A 26 -11.16 -20.17 -0.14
C PHE A 26 -11.52 -20.54 1.32
N ILE A 27 -11.87 -21.80 1.56
CA ILE A 27 -12.18 -22.30 2.91
C ILE A 27 -10.97 -22.10 3.83
N TYR A 28 -9.78 -22.45 3.37
CA TYR A 28 -8.54 -22.27 4.13
C TYR A 28 -8.33 -20.80 4.50
N VAL A 29 -8.39 -19.89 3.54
CA VAL A 29 -8.15 -18.45 3.77
C VAL A 29 -9.20 -17.85 4.71
N ILE A 30 -10.46 -18.25 4.57
CA ILE A 30 -11.55 -17.67 5.39
C ILE A 30 -11.48 -18.16 6.83
N PHE A 31 -11.26 -19.45 7.05
CA PHE A 31 -11.46 -20.09 8.36
C PHE A 31 -10.17 -20.44 9.10
N PHE A 32 -9.08 -20.70 8.39
CA PHE A 32 -7.85 -21.23 8.96
C PHE A 32 -6.66 -20.32 8.86
N ASP A 33 -6.64 -19.36 7.92
CA ASP A 33 -5.53 -18.40 7.77
C ASP A 33 -5.55 -17.40 8.92
N LYS A 34 -4.64 -17.60 9.88
CA LYS A 34 -4.50 -16.73 11.05
C LYS A 34 -3.62 -15.53 10.71
N GLU A 35 -4.13 -14.36 11.02
CA GLU A 35 -3.35 -13.13 10.89
C GLU A 35 -2.28 -13.05 11.99
N LYS A 36 -1.07 -12.65 11.60
CA LYS A 36 0.00 -12.34 12.53
C LYS A 36 -0.08 -10.87 12.92
N LEU A 37 -0.23 -10.58 14.20
CA LEU A 37 -0.20 -9.23 14.75
C LEU A 37 1.16 -8.97 15.40
N SER A 38 1.68 -7.76 15.25
CA SER A 38 2.90 -7.31 15.89
C SER A 38 2.75 -5.90 16.45
N THR A 39 2.92 -5.78 17.75
CA THR A 39 3.05 -4.50 18.47
C THR A 39 4.51 -4.11 18.65
N ASN A 40 5.43 -4.86 18.04
CA ASN A 40 6.86 -4.70 18.22
C ASN A 40 7.30 -3.34 17.66
N SER A 41 7.85 -2.50 18.53
CA SER A 41 8.44 -1.22 18.16
C SER A 41 9.94 -1.31 17.84
N SER A 42 10.53 -2.50 17.91
CA SER A 42 11.97 -2.74 17.67
C SER A 42 12.30 -3.12 16.23
N TYR A 43 11.38 -2.90 15.29
CA TYR A 43 11.70 -3.06 13.87
C TYR A 43 12.82 -2.12 13.44
N ASP A 44 13.78 -2.68 12.72
CA ASP A 44 14.92 -1.97 12.16
C ASP A 44 14.71 -1.70 10.66
N LEU A 45 14.86 -0.43 10.27
CA LEU A 45 14.59 0.00 8.91
C LEU A 45 15.50 -0.68 7.86
N GLN A 46 16.75 -0.96 8.22
CA GLN A 46 17.71 -1.61 7.32
C GLN A 46 17.48 -3.13 7.25
N ASN A 47 17.19 -3.74 8.38
CA ASN A 47 17.03 -5.19 8.44
C ASN A 47 15.65 -5.65 8.06
N ASP A 48 14.60 -5.00 8.59
CA ASP A 48 13.21 -5.42 8.42
C ASP A 48 12.49 -4.66 7.30
N GLY A 49 13.06 -3.53 6.85
CA GLY A 49 12.48 -2.66 5.83
C GLY A 49 11.47 -1.65 6.36
N LEU A 50 11.27 -1.59 7.67
CA LEU A 50 10.38 -0.64 8.33
C LEU A 50 10.86 -0.29 9.73
N CYS A 51 10.39 0.84 10.24
CA CYS A 51 10.47 1.17 11.67
C CYS A 51 9.22 1.95 12.11
N VAL A 52 8.94 1.89 13.42
CA VAL A 52 7.85 2.64 14.05
C VAL A 52 8.44 3.81 14.83
N LEU A 53 8.07 5.03 14.46
CA LEU A 53 8.49 6.25 15.11
C LEU A 53 7.40 6.69 16.07
N LYS A 54 7.73 6.76 17.36
CA LYS A 54 6.80 7.15 18.42
C LYS A 54 7.06 8.58 18.90
N ASN A 55 6.01 9.25 19.38
CA ASN A 55 6.11 10.57 20.00
C ASN A 55 6.77 11.64 19.12
N VAL A 56 6.62 11.54 17.79
CA VAL A 56 7.12 12.56 16.85
C VAL A 56 6.26 13.81 16.97
N PHE A 57 4.97 13.63 16.83
CA PHE A 57 3.97 14.69 16.99
C PHE A 57 3.35 14.67 18.39
N THR A 58 3.01 15.84 18.91
CA THR A 58 2.24 15.96 20.15
C THR A 58 0.78 15.59 19.92
N LYS A 59 0.04 15.30 21.00
CA LYS A 59 -1.42 15.11 20.92
C LYS A 59 -2.13 16.31 20.30
N LYS A 60 -1.65 17.54 20.57
CA LYS A 60 -2.18 18.78 19.99
C LYS A 60 -1.94 18.86 18.47
N ASP A 61 -0.76 18.41 18.00
CA ASP A 61 -0.48 18.37 16.56
C ASP A 61 -1.43 17.39 15.85
N ILE A 62 -1.62 16.20 16.40
CA ILE A 62 -2.51 15.21 15.82
C ILE A 62 -3.97 15.69 15.80
N GLN A 63 -4.44 16.30 16.88
CA GLN A 63 -5.78 16.92 16.92
C GLN A 63 -5.92 18.03 15.88
N HIS A 64 -4.90 18.86 15.72
CA HIS A 64 -4.89 19.92 14.73
C HIS A 64 -4.91 19.34 13.30
N PHE A 65 -4.06 18.37 12.98
CA PHE A 65 -4.06 17.73 11.65
C PHE A 65 -5.41 17.08 11.32
N THR A 66 -6.01 16.39 12.30
CA THR A 66 -7.35 15.80 12.13
C THR A 66 -8.37 16.87 11.78
N LYS A 67 -8.44 17.95 12.56
CA LYS A 67 -9.36 19.07 12.32
C LYS A 67 -9.14 19.73 10.96
N GLU A 68 -7.88 19.95 10.57
CA GLU A 68 -7.58 20.56 9.28
C GLU A 68 -7.94 19.63 8.10
N CYS A 69 -7.77 18.32 8.27
CA CYS A 69 -8.25 17.35 7.28
C CYS A 69 -9.78 17.32 7.15
N GLU A 70 -10.52 17.52 8.25
CA GLU A 70 -11.98 17.67 8.26
C GLU A 70 -12.41 18.94 7.52
N ASN A 71 -11.67 20.03 7.71
CA ASN A 71 -11.90 21.32 7.06
C ASN A 71 -11.36 21.39 5.61
N ASN A 72 -10.81 20.31 5.08
CA ASN A 72 -10.18 20.24 3.76
C ASN A 72 -8.94 21.15 3.57
N ASN A 73 -8.28 21.56 4.67
CA ASN A 73 -7.07 22.39 4.65
C ASN A 73 -5.80 21.53 4.46
N TYR A 74 -5.79 20.66 3.47
CA TYR A 74 -4.75 19.66 3.29
C TYR A 74 -3.37 20.24 2.97
N LYS A 75 -3.33 21.38 2.28
CA LYS A 75 -2.09 22.11 1.98
C LYS A 75 -1.35 22.48 3.26
N MET A 76 -2.07 23.07 4.23
CA MET A 76 -1.50 23.43 5.51
C MET A 76 -0.99 22.20 6.28
N VAL A 77 -1.73 21.10 6.24
CA VAL A 77 -1.30 19.84 6.88
C VAL A 77 0.01 19.36 6.26
N LYS A 78 0.11 19.32 4.93
CA LYS A 78 1.33 18.95 4.21
C LYS A 78 2.52 19.83 4.61
N GLU A 79 2.37 21.13 4.52
CA GLU A 79 3.42 22.10 4.83
C GLU A 79 3.89 21.97 6.28
N ARG A 80 2.97 21.80 7.22
CA ARG A 80 3.30 21.67 8.65
C ARG A 80 4.00 20.33 8.96
N ILE A 81 3.66 19.24 8.28
CA ILE A 81 4.37 17.98 8.43
C ILE A 81 5.80 18.11 7.87
N ILE A 82 5.93 18.61 6.65
CA ILE A 82 7.24 18.76 5.99
C ILE A 82 8.15 19.71 6.76
N SER A 83 7.64 20.80 7.31
CA SER A 83 8.42 21.78 8.06
C SER A 83 8.73 21.38 9.51
N ASN A 84 8.23 20.24 9.99
CA ASN A 84 8.47 19.80 11.37
C ASN A 84 9.93 19.41 11.58
N SER A 85 10.68 20.22 12.31
CA SER A 85 12.12 20.06 12.52
C SER A 85 12.49 18.76 13.24
N LYS A 86 11.66 18.33 14.19
CA LYS A 86 11.87 17.06 14.91
C LYS A 86 11.74 15.88 13.98
N LEU A 87 10.69 15.87 13.13
CA LEU A 87 10.49 14.82 12.12
C LEU A 87 11.66 14.79 11.13
N GLN A 88 12.04 15.96 10.60
CA GLN A 88 13.19 16.05 9.67
C GLN A 88 14.49 15.53 10.29
N SER A 89 14.77 15.87 11.55
CA SER A 89 15.95 15.37 12.26
C SER A 89 15.92 13.85 12.43
N ILE A 90 14.76 13.28 12.78
CA ILE A 90 14.61 11.82 12.90
C ILE A 90 14.80 11.14 11.54
N ILE A 91 14.23 11.67 10.46
CA ILE A 91 14.38 11.13 9.11
C ILE A 91 15.83 11.15 8.69
N LYS A 92 16.53 12.28 8.84
CA LYS A 92 17.96 12.40 8.53
C LYS A 92 18.82 11.43 9.34
N HIS A 93 18.51 11.26 10.61
CA HIS A 93 19.22 10.28 11.46
C HIS A 93 19.00 8.83 11.00
N LYS A 94 17.78 8.49 10.52
CA LYS A 94 17.40 7.12 10.14
C LYS A 94 17.89 6.71 8.75
N ILE A 95 17.85 7.63 7.79
CA ILE A 95 18.09 7.29 6.37
C ILE A 95 19.19 8.14 5.70
N GLY A 96 19.69 9.19 6.35
CA GLY A 96 20.79 10.03 5.86
C GLY A 96 20.38 11.46 5.51
N ASN A 97 21.40 12.33 5.41
CA ASN A 97 21.20 13.76 5.17
C ASN A 97 20.77 14.11 3.74
N ASP A 98 20.97 13.20 2.80
CA ASP A 98 20.68 13.41 1.39
C ASP A 98 19.24 13.02 1.00
N TYR A 99 18.39 12.78 2.00
CA TYR A 99 16.99 12.46 1.82
C TYR A 99 16.10 13.63 2.14
N GLU A 100 15.11 13.86 1.28
CA GLU A 100 14.17 14.96 1.37
C GLU A 100 12.72 14.48 1.20
N PHE A 101 11.78 15.20 1.82
CA PHE A 101 10.36 15.01 1.53
C PHE A 101 10.06 15.50 0.12
N GLN A 102 9.36 14.67 -0.65
CA GLN A 102 8.79 15.11 -1.92
C GLN A 102 7.56 15.98 -1.69
N ASP A 103 7.20 16.79 -2.68
CA ASP A 103 5.94 17.53 -2.71
C ASP A 103 4.76 16.57 -2.93
N TYR A 104 4.55 15.72 -1.94
CA TYR A 104 3.63 14.59 -1.96
C TYR A 104 2.81 14.54 -0.68
N ILE A 105 1.50 14.40 -0.82
CA ILE A 105 0.62 13.98 0.27
C ILE A 105 -0.49 13.09 -0.27
N PHE A 106 -0.74 11.98 0.39
CA PHE A 106 -1.89 11.13 0.13
C PHE A 106 -2.69 10.97 1.42
N ILE A 107 -3.88 11.52 1.43
CA ILE A 107 -4.79 11.48 2.57
C ILE A 107 -5.77 10.36 2.35
N ILE A 108 -5.79 9.40 3.26
CA ILE A 108 -6.68 8.25 3.21
C ILE A 108 -7.74 8.44 4.30
N LYS A 109 -8.95 8.82 3.89
CA LYS A 109 -10.09 9.02 4.79
C LYS A 109 -10.92 7.75 4.97
N LYS A 110 -11.05 6.97 3.91
CA LYS A 110 -11.80 5.71 3.89
C LYS A 110 -11.02 4.64 3.18
N SER A 111 -11.27 3.40 3.57
CA SER A 111 -10.71 2.22 2.96
C SER A 111 -9.18 2.19 2.94
N ALA A 112 -8.64 1.11 2.47
CA ALA A 112 -7.22 0.94 2.22
C ALA A 112 -7.04 0.08 0.97
N ILE A 113 -5.93 0.26 0.27
CA ILE A 113 -5.53 -0.66 -0.79
C ILE A 113 -5.18 -1.98 -0.11
N HIS A 114 -6.07 -2.98 -0.24
CA HIS A 114 -5.96 -4.27 0.45
C HIS A 114 -5.18 -5.33 -0.35
N THR A 115 -4.57 -4.94 -1.48
CA THR A 115 -3.71 -5.80 -2.27
C THR A 115 -2.25 -5.57 -1.94
N CYS A 116 -1.49 -6.64 -1.74
CA CYS A 116 -0.06 -6.58 -1.52
C CYS A 116 0.65 -5.97 -2.74
N HIS A 117 1.54 -4.99 -2.50
CA HIS A 117 2.29 -4.29 -3.54
C HIS A 117 3.56 -3.67 -2.97
N ARG A 118 4.35 -3.07 -3.83
CA ARG A 118 5.48 -2.19 -3.53
C ARG A 118 5.17 -0.78 -4.01
N ASP A 119 5.73 0.22 -3.38
CA ASP A 119 5.43 1.64 -3.64
C ASP A 119 6.30 2.26 -4.74
N GLY A 120 6.44 1.59 -5.86
CA GLY A 120 7.10 2.19 -7.02
C GLY A 120 8.60 2.45 -6.82
N ASN A 121 9.30 1.56 -6.14
CA ASN A 121 10.73 1.63 -5.94
C ASN A 121 11.45 0.49 -6.68
N GLY A 122 12.69 0.76 -7.12
CA GLY A 122 13.56 -0.24 -7.73
C GLY A 122 13.26 -0.55 -9.19
N ASP A 123 13.82 -1.66 -9.65
CA ASP A 123 13.98 -2.01 -11.06
C ASP A 123 12.69 -2.07 -11.87
N PHE A 124 11.60 -2.47 -11.22
CA PHE A 124 10.33 -2.65 -11.92
C PHE A 124 9.63 -1.32 -12.24
N PHE A 125 9.78 -0.31 -11.37
CA PHE A 125 9.07 0.97 -11.50
C PHE A 125 9.96 2.09 -12.02
N ASN A 126 11.24 2.13 -11.58
CA ASN A 126 12.16 3.24 -11.83
C ASN A 126 13.56 2.70 -12.15
N GLU A 127 13.79 2.32 -13.40
CA GLU A 127 15.06 1.72 -13.87
C GLU A 127 16.31 2.58 -13.62
N LYS A 128 16.14 3.90 -13.49
CA LYS A 128 17.24 4.84 -13.25
C LYS A 128 17.41 5.24 -11.79
N GLN A 129 16.58 4.71 -10.90
CA GLN A 129 16.67 5.00 -9.47
C GLN A 129 17.91 4.33 -8.88
N GLN A 130 18.72 5.10 -8.13
CA GLN A 130 19.99 4.63 -7.55
C GLN A 130 19.86 4.30 -6.07
N TYR A 131 18.99 4.99 -5.35
CA TYR A 131 18.85 4.88 -3.90
C TYR A 131 17.43 4.43 -3.52
N PRO A 132 17.25 3.70 -2.40
CA PRO A 132 15.92 3.36 -1.92
C PRO A 132 15.12 4.63 -1.59
N SER A 133 13.84 4.67 -1.94
CA SER A 133 12.91 5.66 -1.41
C SER A 133 12.12 5.09 -0.23
N TYR A 134 11.50 5.96 0.54
CA TYR A 134 10.75 5.57 1.73
C TYR A 134 9.35 6.16 1.70
N THR A 135 8.42 5.38 2.22
CA THR A 135 7.05 5.84 2.47
C THR A 135 6.85 5.99 3.97
N MET A 136 6.20 7.06 4.35
CA MET A 136 5.85 7.37 5.72
C MET A 136 4.32 7.40 5.85
N LEU A 137 3.77 6.63 6.80
CA LEU A 137 2.35 6.63 7.15
C LEU A 137 2.17 7.18 8.57
N ILE A 138 1.34 8.21 8.71
CA ILE A 138 0.96 8.82 9.99
C ILE A 138 -0.48 8.41 10.28
N PHE A 139 -0.71 7.79 11.44
CA PHE A 139 -2.04 7.33 11.85
C PHE A 139 -2.71 8.39 12.72
N MET A 140 -3.84 8.91 12.26
CA MET A 140 -4.59 9.96 12.95
C MET A 140 -5.64 9.41 13.92
N GLU A 141 -5.85 8.11 13.90
CA GLU A 141 -6.83 7.40 14.74
C GLU A 141 -6.23 6.08 15.23
N ASP A 142 -6.79 5.54 16.31
CA ASP A 142 -6.49 4.19 16.75
C ASP A 142 -7.14 3.19 15.79
N MET A 143 -6.37 2.19 15.38
CA MET A 143 -6.79 1.15 14.43
C MET A 143 -6.47 -0.22 14.99
N ASP A 144 -7.33 -1.21 14.67
CA ASP A 144 -7.08 -2.62 15.06
C ASP A 144 -5.77 -3.12 14.44
N LYS A 145 -5.51 -2.70 13.19
CA LYS A 145 -4.30 -3.01 12.43
C LYS A 145 -3.92 -1.80 11.57
N CYS A 146 -2.66 -1.43 11.55
CA CYS A 146 -2.19 -0.23 10.86
C CYS A 146 -1.73 -0.53 9.44
N LEU A 147 -0.80 -1.46 9.28
CA LEU A 147 -0.20 -1.83 7.99
C LEU A 147 0.18 -3.31 8.00
N GLY A 148 -0.22 -4.04 6.97
CA GLY A 148 0.30 -5.38 6.73
C GLY A 148 1.62 -5.31 5.96
N VAL A 149 2.62 -6.07 6.37
CA VAL A 149 3.95 -6.10 5.74
C VAL A 149 4.49 -7.52 5.65
N ILE A 150 5.38 -7.74 4.69
CA ILE A 150 6.27 -8.91 4.66
C ILE A 150 7.67 -8.41 5.04
N PRO A 151 8.08 -8.53 6.31
CA PRO A 151 9.39 -8.04 6.76
C PRO A 151 10.52 -8.60 5.92
N GLN A 152 11.58 -7.82 5.69
CA GLN A 152 12.77 -8.17 4.90
C GLN A 152 12.55 -8.32 3.38
N SER A 153 11.31 -8.25 2.89
CA SER A 153 11.01 -8.39 1.47
C SER A 153 11.62 -7.29 0.59
N HIS A 154 12.02 -6.16 1.18
CA HIS A 154 12.74 -5.07 0.49
C HIS A 154 14.17 -5.46 0.06
N LYS A 155 14.78 -6.48 0.69
CA LYS A 155 16.10 -7.00 0.31
C LYS A 155 16.07 -7.79 -0.99
N ASN A 156 14.91 -8.27 -1.36
CA ASN A 156 14.72 -9.00 -2.59
C ASN A 156 13.96 -8.13 -3.59
N VAL A 157 14.74 -7.44 -4.42
CA VAL A 157 14.21 -6.52 -5.44
C VAL A 157 13.55 -7.24 -6.61
N ASN A 158 13.74 -8.57 -6.72
CA ASN A 158 13.14 -9.35 -7.79
C ASN A 158 11.60 -9.43 -7.61
N SER A 159 10.87 -8.70 -8.43
CA SER A 159 9.40 -8.66 -8.41
C SER A 159 8.73 -9.97 -8.81
N PHE A 160 9.50 -10.93 -9.35
CA PHE A 160 9.01 -12.25 -9.75
C PHE A 160 9.00 -13.29 -8.62
N ASN A 161 9.37 -12.91 -7.41
CA ASN A 161 9.33 -13.84 -6.29
C ASN A 161 7.90 -14.24 -5.96
N PHE A 162 7.73 -15.53 -5.98
CA PHE A 162 6.53 -16.22 -5.61
C PHE A 162 6.70 -16.80 -4.21
N ASN A 163 5.82 -16.42 -3.29
CA ASN A 163 5.93 -16.88 -1.91
C ASN A 163 4.60 -17.45 -1.40
N PHE A 164 4.55 -18.76 -1.26
CA PHE A 164 3.38 -19.45 -0.71
C PHE A 164 3.32 -19.42 0.82
N THR A 165 4.44 -19.20 1.49
CA THR A 165 4.58 -19.52 2.90
C THR A 165 4.65 -18.29 3.81
N GLU A 166 5.02 -17.12 3.29
CA GLU A 166 5.13 -15.93 4.12
C GLU A 166 3.76 -15.32 4.43
N ASN A 167 3.48 -15.24 5.71
CA ASN A 167 2.30 -14.56 6.20
C ASN A 167 2.57 -13.08 6.38
N VAL A 168 1.60 -12.29 5.98
CA VAL A 168 1.58 -10.85 6.26
C VAL A 168 1.58 -10.66 7.78
N THR A 169 2.50 -9.84 8.27
CA THR A 169 2.50 -9.36 9.65
C THR A 169 1.80 -8.01 9.69
N ASN A 170 0.68 -7.94 10.40
CA ASN A 170 -0.02 -6.68 10.62
C ASN A 170 0.65 -5.91 11.77
N ILE A 171 1.17 -4.73 11.46
CA ILE A 171 1.74 -3.82 12.45
C ILE A 171 0.60 -3.11 13.16
N VAL A 172 0.69 -3.08 14.50
CA VAL A 172 -0.23 -2.34 15.37
C VAL A 172 0.54 -1.19 15.99
N CYS A 173 0.02 0.01 15.87
CA CYS A 173 0.53 1.23 16.50
C CYS A 173 -0.61 2.11 17.01
N ASN A 174 -0.26 3.08 17.85
CA ASN A 174 -1.22 3.98 18.44
C ASN A 174 -1.47 5.20 17.52
N LYS A 175 -2.54 5.90 17.81
CA LYS A 175 -2.81 7.22 17.24
C LYS A 175 -1.60 8.15 17.40
N GLY A 176 -1.14 8.73 16.31
CA GLY A 176 0.03 9.61 16.25
C GLY A 176 1.36 8.92 16.01
N ASP A 177 1.41 7.60 16.04
CA ASP A 177 2.58 6.84 15.62
C ASP A 177 2.77 6.93 14.10
N ILE A 178 4.02 6.77 13.67
CA ILE A 178 4.41 6.82 12.26
C ILE A 178 5.07 5.50 11.89
N ILE A 179 4.64 4.89 10.81
CA ILE A 179 5.39 3.80 10.17
C ILE A 179 6.20 4.42 9.02
N LEU A 180 7.53 4.31 9.11
CA LEU A 180 8.45 4.61 8.02
C LEU A 180 8.93 3.30 7.42
N PHE A 181 8.78 3.11 6.11
CA PHE A 181 9.18 1.87 5.47
C PHE A 181 9.82 2.11 4.09
N ASN A 182 10.72 1.20 3.71
CA ASN A 182 11.33 1.16 2.39
C ASN A 182 10.24 0.93 1.34
N ALA A 183 10.16 1.76 0.32
CA ALA A 183 9.14 1.66 -0.72
C ALA A 183 9.18 0.33 -1.49
N ASN A 184 10.31 -0.38 -1.42
CA ASN A 184 10.44 -1.73 -1.98
C ASN A 184 9.94 -2.85 -1.04
N LEU A 185 9.52 -2.53 0.18
CA LEU A 185 8.89 -3.48 1.09
C LEU A 185 7.52 -3.89 0.54
N ILE A 186 7.26 -5.19 0.46
CA ILE A 186 5.91 -5.69 0.14
C ILE A 186 5.00 -5.38 1.31
N HIS A 187 3.96 -4.60 1.03
CA HIS A 187 3.01 -4.18 2.05
C HIS A 187 1.59 -4.14 1.51
N VAL A 188 0.65 -3.98 2.42
CA VAL A 188 -0.79 -3.97 2.13
C VAL A 188 -1.53 -3.15 3.18
N GLY A 189 -2.58 -2.45 2.76
CA GLY A 189 -3.51 -1.85 3.71
C GLY A 189 -4.21 -2.92 4.55
N ALA A 190 -4.15 -2.78 5.86
CA ALA A 190 -4.74 -3.75 6.78
C ALA A 190 -6.28 -3.77 6.66
N LEU A 191 -6.86 -4.96 6.79
CA LEU A 191 -8.31 -5.15 6.83
C LEU A 191 -8.80 -4.92 8.27
N ASN A 192 -9.34 -3.74 8.53
CA ASN A 192 -9.92 -3.37 9.82
C ASN A 192 -11.42 -3.62 9.86
N SER A 193 -11.99 -3.58 11.07
CA SER A 193 -13.43 -3.64 11.31
C SER A 193 -14.17 -2.44 10.71
N ARG A 194 -13.49 -1.27 10.65
CA ARG A 194 -14.00 -0.03 10.03
C ARG A 194 -13.10 0.36 8.85
N ASP A 195 -13.70 0.95 7.83
CA ASP A 195 -12.99 1.49 6.67
C ASP A 195 -12.73 3.01 6.75
N ASP A 196 -13.36 3.71 7.70
CA ASP A 196 -13.27 5.16 7.92
C ASP A 196 -12.13 5.50 8.90
N ASN A 197 -10.91 5.35 8.46
CA ASN A 197 -9.72 5.60 9.27
C ASN A 197 -8.81 6.63 8.61
N LEU A 198 -8.63 7.79 9.25
CA LEU A 198 -7.79 8.85 8.71
C LEU A 198 -6.30 8.51 8.87
N ARG A 199 -5.60 8.50 7.73
CA ARG A 199 -4.14 8.30 7.63
C ARG A 199 -3.55 9.29 6.63
N ILE A 200 -2.31 9.67 6.85
CA ILE A 200 -1.57 10.55 5.94
C ILE A 200 -0.32 9.81 5.47
N GLN A 201 -0.14 9.73 4.15
CA GLN A 201 1.04 9.13 3.53
C GLN A 201 1.90 10.24 2.92
N MET A 202 3.21 10.17 3.18
CA MET A 202 4.24 11.04 2.65
C MET A 202 5.33 10.22 1.97
N LYS A 203 6.12 10.86 1.10
CA LYS A 203 7.27 10.23 0.43
C LYS A 203 8.56 10.94 0.78
N VAL A 204 9.62 10.15 1.01
CA VAL A 204 10.98 10.62 1.26
C VAL A 204 11.90 9.96 0.24
N THR A 205 12.64 10.76 -0.51
CA THR A 205 13.46 10.31 -1.63
C THR A 205 14.85 10.92 -1.54
N HIS A 206 15.87 10.17 -1.99
CA HIS A 206 17.23 10.70 -2.12
C HIS A 206 17.24 11.84 -3.16
N LYS A 207 17.93 12.93 -2.87
CA LYS A 207 17.95 14.14 -3.72
C LYS A 207 18.32 13.85 -5.18
N ASP A 208 19.24 12.91 -5.41
CA ASP A 208 19.70 12.55 -6.76
C ASP A 208 18.65 11.78 -7.56
N ASP A 209 17.69 11.13 -6.87
CA ASP A 209 16.60 10.37 -7.50
C ASP A 209 15.31 11.18 -7.67
N ILE A 210 15.21 12.40 -7.11
CA ILE A 210 14.04 13.26 -7.27
C ILE A 210 13.69 13.50 -8.74
N PRO A 211 14.66 13.75 -9.66
CA PRO A 211 14.34 13.90 -11.08
C PRO A 211 13.74 12.65 -11.73
N VAL A 212 14.15 11.45 -11.29
CA VAL A 212 13.62 10.17 -11.78
C VAL A 212 12.21 9.93 -11.24
N MET A 213 11.96 10.37 -10.01
CA MET A 213 10.69 10.22 -9.30
C MET A 213 9.82 11.49 -9.35
N ASN A 214 9.98 12.31 -10.38
CA ASN A 214 9.27 13.59 -10.55
C ASN A 214 7.75 13.46 -10.63
N TYR A 215 7.23 12.28 -10.93
CA TYR A 215 5.81 11.97 -10.94
C TYR A 215 5.15 12.08 -9.55
N TYR A 216 5.93 12.06 -8.47
CA TYR A 216 5.45 12.38 -7.13
C TYR A 216 5.39 13.88 -6.85
N ASN A 217 5.97 14.71 -7.71
CA ASN A 217 5.93 16.16 -7.52
C ASN A 217 4.51 16.72 -7.70
N ASN A 218 4.05 17.50 -6.74
CA ASN A 218 2.68 18.02 -6.65
C ASN A 218 1.64 16.88 -6.62
N TYR A 219 1.95 15.79 -5.91
CA TYR A 219 1.04 14.68 -5.74
C TYR A 219 0.16 14.89 -4.51
N ASN A 220 -1.00 15.50 -4.72
CA ASN A 220 -1.95 15.83 -3.66
C ASN A 220 -3.22 15.00 -3.87
N LYS A 221 -3.32 13.83 -3.26
CA LYS A 221 -4.41 12.88 -3.46
C LYS A 221 -5.20 12.63 -2.18
N ILE A 222 -6.48 12.36 -2.36
CA ILE A 222 -7.39 12.01 -1.26
C ILE A 222 -8.14 10.75 -1.67
N LEU A 223 -8.04 9.70 -0.86
CA LEU A 223 -8.88 8.51 -0.96
C LEU A 223 -10.02 8.64 0.05
N ASN A 224 -11.22 8.87 -0.46
CA ASN A 224 -12.45 8.93 0.32
C ASN A 224 -13.54 8.01 -0.28
N GLU A 225 -13.13 6.99 -1.01
CA GLU A 225 -14.00 6.06 -1.69
C GLU A 225 -14.22 4.81 -0.84
N SER A 226 -15.45 4.33 -0.80
CA SER A 226 -15.79 3.11 -0.07
C SER A 226 -15.35 1.86 -0.85
N ASN A 227 -14.88 0.87 -0.12
CA ASN A 227 -14.68 -0.47 -0.64
C ASN A 227 -15.99 -1.26 -0.46
N ASN A 228 -16.65 -1.59 -1.56
CA ASN A 228 -17.95 -2.27 -1.56
C ASN A 228 -17.82 -3.81 -1.65
N MET A 229 -16.57 -4.34 -1.69
CA MET A 229 -16.36 -5.77 -1.68
C MET A 229 -16.62 -6.37 -0.28
N PRO A 230 -17.30 -7.54 -0.21
CA PRO A 230 -17.48 -8.23 1.05
C PRO A 230 -16.14 -8.53 1.74
N PHE A 231 -16.11 -8.47 3.06
CA PHE A 231 -14.90 -8.67 3.87
C PHE A 231 -14.15 -9.96 3.50
N TYR A 232 -14.86 -11.08 3.36
CA TYR A 232 -14.24 -12.37 3.02
C TYR A 232 -13.61 -12.38 1.63
N VAL A 233 -14.22 -11.68 0.66
CA VAL A 233 -13.64 -11.51 -0.66
C VAL A 233 -12.35 -10.71 -0.58
N ARG A 234 -12.35 -9.59 0.17
CA ARG A 234 -11.16 -8.77 0.41
C ARG A 234 -10.03 -9.58 1.06
N LYS A 235 -10.36 -10.45 2.03
CA LYS A 235 -9.39 -11.34 2.69
C LYS A 235 -8.73 -12.30 1.70
N VAL A 236 -9.51 -12.92 0.81
CA VAL A 236 -9.00 -13.80 -0.24
C VAL A 236 -8.15 -13.04 -1.26
N GLN A 237 -8.61 -11.87 -1.72
CA GLN A 237 -7.85 -11.02 -2.65
C GLN A 237 -6.52 -10.56 -2.04
N GLN A 238 -6.52 -10.18 -0.75
CA GLN A 238 -5.31 -9.84 -0.03
C GLN A 238 -4.33 -11.03 -0.01
N LYS A 239 -4.79 -12.21 0.37
CA LYS A 239 -3.94 -13.41 0.42
C LYS A 239 -3.36 -13.75 -0.95
N LEU A 240 -4.19 -13.77 -1.99
CA LEU A 240 -3.74 -14.02 -3.36
C LEU A 240 -2.70 -13.00 -3.83
N SER A 241 -2.94 -11.72 -3.59
CA SER A 241 -1.99 -10.68 -3.99
C SER A 241 -0.65 -10.78 -3.26
N CYS A 242 -0.65 -11.22 -2.00
CA CYS A 242 0.58 -11.43 -1.25
C CYS A 242 1.34 -12.69 -1.68
N MET A 243 0.63 -13.68 -2.20
CA MET A 243 1.26 -14.87 -2.82
C MET A 243 1.86 -14.55 -4.20
N PHE A 244 1.29 -13.58 -4.92
CA PHE A 244 1.71 -13.17 -6.26
C PHE A 244 1.96 -11.66 -6.35
N PRO A 245 2.97 -11.12 -5.64
CA PRO A 245 3.20 -9.68 -5.58
C PRO A 245 3.43 -9.03 -6.95
N ILE A 246 3.97 -9.79 -7.90
CA ILE A 246 4.20 -9.31 -9.27
C ILE A 246 2.92 -8.84 -9.96
N LEU A 247 1.81 -9.54 -9.78
CA LEU A 247 0.53 -9.14 -10.39
C LEU A 247 0.05 -7.81 -9.81
N SER A 248 0.16 -7.64 -8.49
CA SER A 248 -0.15 -6.38 -7.83
C SER A 248 0.80 -5.26 -8.25
N ASN A 249 2.10 -5.52 -8.33
CA ASN A 249 3.08 -4.54 -8.77
C ASN A 249 2.83 -4.08 -10.20
N TYR A 250 2.56 -5.02 -11.12
CA TYR A 250 2.24 -4.72 -12.52
C TYR A 250 1.00 -3.84 -12.63
N THR A 251 -0.07 -4.22 -11.94
CA THR A 251 -1.32 -3.46 -11.92
C THR A 251 -1.13 -2.08 -11.31
N GLN A 252 -0.35 -1.99 -10.24
CA GLN A 252 -0.03 -0.73 -9.58
C GLN A 252 0.79 0.20 -10.48
N LYS A 253 1.76 -0.33 -11.23
CA LYS A 253 2.52 0.44 -12.23
C LYS A 253 1.59 1.05 -13.28
N GLU A 254 0.67 0.28 -13.82
CA GLU A 254 -0.30 0.78 -14.81
C GLU A 254 -1.24 1.84 -14.23
N ILE A 255 -1.70 1.64 -12.99
CA ILE A 255 -2.57 2.60 -12.31
C ILE A 255 -1.82 3.89 -12.00
N GLN A 256 -0.62 3.81 -11.45
CA GLN A 256 0.20 4.98 -11.13
C GLN A 256 0.58 5.73 -12.40
N THR A 257 1.16 5.05 -13.39
CA THR A 257 1.58 5.71 -14.63
C THR A 257 0.44 6.37 -15.37
N SER A 258 -0.75 5.79 -15.37
CA SER A 258 -1.91 6.41 -16.00
C SER A 258 -2.45 7.60 -15.20
N SER A 259 -2.46 7.54 -13.86
CA SER A 259 -2.88 8.66 -13.01
C SER A 259 -1.89 9.83 -13.03
N GLU A 260 -0.62 9.56 -13.24
CA GLU A 260 0.48 10.53 -13.16
C GLU A 260 0.80 11.17 -14.50
N LYS A 261 0.81 10.39 -15.56
CA LYS A 261 0.92 10.93 -16.93
C LYS A 261 -0.33 11.74 -17.31
N SER A 262 -1.45 11.44 -16.70
CA SER A 262 -2.68 12.21 -16.88
C SER A 262 -2.79 13.42 -15.95
N LYS A 263 -1.70 14.11 -15.66
CA LYS A 263 -1.79 15.45 -15.03
C LYS A 263 -2.85 16.35 -15.70
N MET A 264 -3.28 16.00 -16.90
CA MET A 264 -4.28 16.70 -17.72
C MET A 264 -5.54 15.88 -18.05
N SER A 265 -5.59 14.58 -17.79
CA SER A 265 -6.77 13.75 -18.11
C SER A 265 -7.62 13.52 -16.86
N LYS A 266 -8.83 14.07 -16.86
CA LYS A 266 -9.86 13.84 -15.84
C LYS A 266 -10.45 12.42 -15.89
N ASN A 267 -10.03 11.58 -16.84
CA ASN A 267 -10.64 10.29 -17.08
C ASN A 267 -9.70 9.15 -16.72
N THR A 268 -10.11 8.33 -15.76
CA THR A 268 -9.49 7.04 -15.47
C THR A 268 -9.61 6.11 -16.69
N SER A 269 -8.58 5.32 -16.98
CA SER A 269 -8.61 4.34 -18.06
C SER A 269 -9.69 3.27 -17.82
N ILE A 270 -10.18 2.65 -18.90
CA ILE A 270 -11.12 1.52 -18.79
C ILE A 270 -10.52 0.40 -17.92
N PHE A 271 -9.23 0.13 -18.09
CA PHE A 271 -8.53 -0.87 -17.28
C PHE A 271 -8.57 -0.54 -15.79
N GLN A 272 -8.32 0.72 -15.42
CA GLN A 272 -8.42 1.16 -14.02
C GLN A 272 -9.85 1.01 -13.47
N LYS A 273 -10.86 1.34 -14.27
CA LYS A 273 -12.26 1.17 -13.85
C LYS A 273 -12.63 -0.28 -13.65
N ILE A 274 -12.22 -1.17 -14.57
CA ILE A 274 -12.45 -2.62 -14.43
C ILE A 274 -11.72 -3.17 -13.21
N TYR A 275 -10.44 -2.82 -13.05
CA TYR A 275 -9.66 -3.25 -11.89
C TYR A 275 -10.28 -2.74 -10.58
N SER A 276 -10.63 -1.45 -10.52
CA SER A 276 -11.29 -0.86 -9.35
C SER A 276 -12.60 -1.57 -9.02
N TYR A 277 -13.39 -1.89 -10.03
CA TYR A 277 -14.65 -2.62 -9.83
C TYR A 277 -14.41 -4.05 -9.31
N VAL A 278 -13.48 -4.78 -9.91
CA VAL A 278 -13.17 -6.17 -9.51
C VAL A 278 -12.59 -6.23 -8.09
N MET A 279 -11.70 -5.27 -7.73
CA MET A 279 -11.00 -5.30 -6.45
C MET A 279 -11.75 -4.60 -5.33
N TYR A 280 -12.51 -3.56 -5.64
CA TYR A 280 -13.14 -2.70 -4.62
C TYR A 280 -14.66 -2.60 -4.75
N GLY A 281 -15.28 -3.23 -5.75
CA GLY A 281 -16.72 -3.10 -6.03
C GLY A 281 -17.15 -1.67 -6.36
N ASN A 282 -16.18 -0.82 -6.71
CA ASN A 282 -16.37 0.60 -7.02
C ASN A 282 -15.45 0.99 -8.19
N SER A 283 -16.02 1.27 -9.36
CA SER A 283 -15.24 1.61 -10.57
C SER A 283 -14.46 2.92 -10.47
N ASN A 284 -14.77 3.77 -9.49
CA ASN A 284 -14.15 5.07 -9.28
C ASN A 284 -13.11 5.06 -8.14
N PHE A 285 -12.83 3.92 -7.52
CA PHE A 285 -11.94 3.82 -6.36
C PHE A 285 -10.57 4.47 -6.60
N TYR A 286 -10.01 4.35 -7.80
CA TYR A 286 -8.75 4.98 -8.20
C TYR A 286 -8.91 6.29 -8.97
N ASN A 287 -10.11 6.86 -9.01
CA ASN A 287 -10.31 8.19 -9.56
C ASN A 287 -9.85 9.25 -8.53
N LEU A 288 -8.55 9.48 -8.47
CA LEU A 288 -7.91 10.32 -7.47
C LEU A 288 -7.30 11.57 -8.14
N PRO A 289 -8.11 12.58 -8.46
CA PRO A 289 -7.59 13.83 -9.01
C PRO A 289 -6.69 14.53 -7.98
N ASN A 290 -5.81 15.42 -8.45
CA ASN A 290 -5.11 16.30 -7.53
C ASN A 290 -6.12 17.16 -6.75
N ALA A 291 -5.95 17.21 -5.43
CA ALA A 291 -6.92 17.87 -4.55
C ALA A 291 -6.65 19.38 -4.40
N PHE A 292 -5.40 19.83 -4.63
CA PHE A 292 -4.98 21.22 -4.48
C PHE A 292 -3.60 21.48 -5.10
#